data_496b801aa6b805379c2b1e8638bb7ea6
#
_entry.id   496b801aa6b805379c2b1e8638bb7ea6
#
_cell.length_a   1.000
_cell.length_b   1.000
_cell.length_c   1.000
_cell.angle_alpha   90.00
_cell.angle_beta   90.00
_cell.angle_gamma   90.00
#
_symmetry.space_group_name_H-M   'P 1'
#
loop_
_entity.id
_entity.type
_entity.pdbx_description
1 polymer ?
#
loop_
_entity_poly.entity_id
_entity_poly.type
_entity_poly.pdbx_seq_one_letter_code
_entity_poly.pdbx_strand_id
1 'polypeptide(L)' 'MKREKCPCCGFLTIEERRMFDICELCHWGDDGQDDPNTDEVWGCPNGDYSLTEARKNFKEHLIMYRDIKNIESLLKK' A
#
# COMPACT_ATOMS: atom_id res chain seq x y z
N MET A 1 20.41 -3.16 8.00
CA MET A 1 19.07 -3.31 8.59
C MET A 1 18.17 -4.09 7.65
N LYS A 2 17.44 -5.01 8.21
CA LYS A 2 16.50 -5.81 7.43
C LYS A 2 15.20 -5.06 7.24
N ARG A 3 14.70 -5.08 6.02
CA ARG A 3 13.37 -4.57 5.73
C ARG A 3 12.44 -5.74 5.45
N GLU A 4 11.16 -5.50 5.69
CA GLU A 4 10.13 -6.50 5.45
C GLU A 4 9.46 -6.24 4.10
N LYS A 5 8.86 -7.29 3.55
CA LYS A 5 8.13 -7.16 2.30
C LYS A 5 6.84 -6.37 2.51
N CYS A 6 6.62 -5.40 1.65
CA CYS A 6 5.34 -4.69 1.63
C CYS A 6 4.25 -5.67 1.17
N PRO A 7 3.14 -5.79 1.90
CA PRO A 7 2.09 -6.73 1.51
C PRO A 7 1.41 -6.38 0.19
N CYS A 8 1.53 -5.12 -0.24
CA CYS A 8 0.93 -4.68 -1.49
C CYS A 8 1.84 -4.98 -2.69
N CYS A 9 3.06 -4.45 -2.69
CA CYS A 9 3.94 -4.56 -3.86
C CYS A 9 4.96 -5.71 -3.76
N GLY A 10 5.20 -6.23 -2.57
CA GLY A 10 6.13 -7.34 -2.39
C GLY A 10 7.59 -6.96 -2.31
N PHE A 11 7.90 -5.68 -2.40
CA PHE A 11 9.28 -5.22 -2.30
C PHE A 11 9.66 -4.96 -0.84
N LEU A 12 10.94 -5.01 -0.54
CA LEU A 12 11.46 -4.82 0.82
C LEU A 12 11.51 -3.34 1.15
N THR A 13 10.35 -2.76 1.44
CA THR A 13 10.20 -1.33 1.67
C THR A 13 9.66 -0.96 3.04
N ILE A 14 9.27 -1.95 3.83
CA ILE A 14 8.68 -1.75 5.15
C ILE A 14 9.72 -2.02 6.21
N GLU A 15 9.94 -1.08 7.13
CA GLU A 15 10.92 -1.30 8.19
C GLU A 15 10.42 -2.30 9.21
N GLU A 16 9.16 -2.18 9.61
CA GLU A 16 8.56 -3.10 10.56
C GLU A 16 7.10 -3.30 10.23
N ARG A 17 6.69 -4.57 10.17
CA ARG A 17 5.32 -4.91 9.83
C ARG A 17 4.34 -4.47 10.91
N ARG A 18 3.14 -4.07 10.47
CA ARG A 18 2.01 -3.72 11.34
C ARG A 18 2.21 -2.47 12.19
N MET A 19 3.17 -1.63 11.80
CA MET A 19 3.46 -0.40 12.52
C MET A 19 3.09 0.83 11.70
N PHE A 20 2.20 0.66 10.73
CA PHE A 20 1.68 1.74 9.88
C PHE A 20 2.75 2.43 9.05
N ASP A 21 3.85 1.75 8.76
CA ASP A 21 4.84 2.27 7.83
C ASP A 21 4.20 2.44 6.46
N ILE A 22 4.52 3.54 5.80
CA ILE A 22 4.05 3.80 4.45
C ILE A 22 5.13 3.35 3.47
N CYS A 23 4.76 2.45 2.56
CA CYS A 23 5.68 2.00 1.54
C CYS A 23 6.05 3.16 0.61
N GLU A 24 7.33 3.43 0.48
CA GLU A 24 7.78 4.54 -0.37
C GLU A 24 7.62 4.24 -1.86
N LEU A 25 7.35 3.00 -2.21
CA LEU A 25 7.18 2.60 -3.60
C LEU A 25 5.72 2.64 -4.05
N CYS A 26 4.83 1.94 -3.33
CA CYS A 26 3.43 1.86 -3.72
C CYS A 26 2.50 2.72 -2.87
N HIS A 27 3.00 3.27 -1.78
CA HIS A 27 2.26 4.13 -0.84
C HIS A 27 1.26 3.40 0.06
N TRP A 28 1.29 2.08 0.06
CA TRP A 28 0.45 1.30 0.99
C TRP A 28 0.92 1.51 2.42
N GLY A 29 -0.03 1.79 3.32
CA GLY A 29 0.27 1.84 4.75
C GLY A 29 0.08 0.47 5.36
N ASP A 30 1.10 -0.06 6.03
CA ASP A 30 1.05 -1.42 6.55
C ASP A 30 0.25 -1.49 7.84
N ASP A 31 -1.06 -1.68 7.71
CA ASP A 31 -2.00 -1.78 8.82
C ASP A 31 -2.15 -3.19 9.36
N GLY A 32 -1.34 -4.11 8.86
CA GLY A 32 -1.39 -5.50 9.29
C GLY A 32 -2.16 -6.43 8.39
N GLN A 33 -2.81 -5.89 7.34
CA GLN A 33 -3.48 -6.75 6.36
C GLN A 33 -2.46 -7.64 5.64
N ASP A 34 -2.87 -8.85 5.35
CA ASP A 34 -2.05 -9.80 4.64
C ASP A 34 -2.98 -10.78 3.90
N ASP A 35 -2.41 -11.84 3.35
CA ASP A 35 -3.16 -12.76 2.48
C ASP A 35 -4.51 -13.20 3.02
N PRO A 36 -4.67 -13.53 4.32
CA PRO A 36 -5.98 -14.00 4.80
C PRO A 36 -7.08 -12.94 4.75
N ASN A 37 -6.75 -11.65 4.69
CA ASN A 37 -7.75 -10.59 4.79
C ASN A 37 -7.59 -9.51 3.71
N THR A 38 -7.11 -9.91 2.53
CA THR A 38 -6.85 -8.97 1.45
C THR A 38 -8.09 -8.25 0.94
N ASP A 39 -9.27 -8.87 1.07
CA ASP A 39 -10.49 -8.28 0.55
C ASP A 39 -11.18 -7.32 1.51
N GLU A 40 -10.63 -7.14 2.71
CA GLU A 40 -11.22 -6.28 3.72
C GLU A 40 -10.72 -4.85 3.58
N VAL A 41 -11.58 -3.92 3.93
CA VAL A 41 -11.21 -2.49 3.98
C VAL A 41 -11.10 -2.11 5.45
N TRP A 42 -9.90 -1.77 5.89
CA TRP A 42 -9.63 -1.48 7.30
C TRP A 42 -9.57 0.02 7.63
N GLY A 43 -9.70 0.86 6.60
CA GLY A 43 -9.66 2.30 6.80
C GLY A 43 -8.24 2.85 6.84
N CYS A 44 -8.02 3.88 7.65
CA CYS A 44 -6.69 4.52 7.72
C CYS A 44 -5.60 3.52 8.05
N PRO A 45 -4.43 3.69 7.45
CA PRO A 45 -4.00 4.79 6.59
C PRO A 45 -4.40 4.65 5.12
N ASN A 46 -5.07 3.55 4.75
CA ASN A 46 -5.34 3.23 3.35
C ASN A 46 -6.71 3.66 2.85
N GLY A 47 -7.50 4.35 3.69
CA GLY A 47 -8.81 4.84 3.31
C GLY A 47 -9.77 3.69 2.97
N ASP A 48 -10.41 3.77 1.81
CA ASP A 48 -11.38 2.76 1.39
C ASP A 48 -10.78 1.70 0.47
N TYR A 49 -9.46 1.56 0.48
CA TYR A 49 -8.78 0.55 -0.32
C TYR A 49 -8.62 -0.75 0.46
N SER A 50 -8.92 -1.87 -0.22
CA SER A 50 -8.54 -3.18 0.27
C SER A 50 -7.14 -3.51 -0.25
N LEU A 51 -6.48 -4.48 0.38
CA LEU A 51 -5.17 -4.91 -0.12
C LEU A 51 -5.28 -5.52 -1.51
N THR A 52 -6.38 -6.24 -1.78
CA THR A 52 -6.62 -6.79 -3.12
C THR A 52 -6.64 -5.68 -4.17
N GLU A 53 -7.37 -4.61 -3.91
CA GLU A 53 -7.42 -3.51 -4.86
C GLU A 53 -6.06 -2.82 -4.99
N ALA A 54 -5.38 -2.62 -3.87
CA ALA A 54 -4.06 -1.98 -3.88
C ALA A 54 -3.06 -2.79 -4.70
N ARG A 55 -3.08 -4.11 -4.56
CA ARG A 55 -2.21 -4.99 -5.35
C ARG A 55 -2.52 -4.91 -6.83
N LYS A 56 -3.81 -4.86 -7.18
CA LYS A 56 -4.23 -4.73 -8.57
C LYS A 56 -3.77 -3.41 -9.15
N ASN A 57 -3.97 -2.33 -8.41
CA ASN A 57 -3.57 -1.00 -8.85
C ASN A 57 -2.07 -0.90 -9.02
N PHE A 58 -1.31 -1.52 -8.14
CA PHE A 58 0.14 -1.53 -8.27
C PHE A 58 0.58 -2.22 -9.56
N LYS A 59 -0.07 -3.32 -9.93
CA LYS A 59 0.24 -3.99 -11.18
C LYS A 59 -0.02 -3.12 -12.39
N GLU A 60 -1.06 -2.28 -12.32
CA GLU A 60 -1.45 -1.44 -13.45
C GLU A 60 -0.69 -0.11 -13.49
N HIS A 61 -0.46 0.49 -12.33
CA HIS A 61 0.06 1.86 -12.25
C HIS A 61 1.34 2.00 -11.43
N LEU A 62 1.81 0.93 -10.81
CA LEU A 62 2.97 0.94 -9.91
C LEU A 62 2.71 1.73 -8.62
N ILE A 63 1.45 1.89 -8.23
CA ILE A 63 1.04 2.55 -7.01
C ILE A 63 -0.31 1.98 -6.58
N MET A 64 -0.66 2.14 -5.30
CA MET A 64 -1.89 1.55 -4.77
C MET A 64 -3.18 2.28 -5.16
N TYR A 65 -3.08 3.52 -5.61
CA TYR A 65 -4.24 4.35 -5.87
C TYR A 65 -4.93 4.02 -7.20
N ARG A 66 -6.27 4.19 -7.20
CA ARG A 66 -7.09 3.93 -8.39
C ARG A 66 -6.86 4.92 -9.50
N ASP A 67 -6.56 6.16 -9.12
CA ASP A 67 -6.58 7.28 -10.04
C ASP A 67 -5.21 7.92 -10.08
N ILE A 68 -4.64 7.95 -11.27
CA ILE A 68 -3.32 8.55 -11.46
C ILE A 68 -3.32 10.05 -11.15
N LYS A 69 -4.47 10.69 -11.22
CA LYS A 69 -4.60 12.11 -10.87
C LYS A 69 -4.34 12.34 -9.39
N ASN A 70 -4.72 11.39 -8.55
CA ASN A 70 -4.42 11.46 -7.13
C ASN A 70 -2.93 11.42 -6.88
N ILE A 71 -2.21 10.65 -7.69
CA ILE A 71 -0.76 10.58 -7.59
C ILE A 71 -0.14 11.93 -7.90
N GLU A 72 -0.58 12.55 -8.97
CA GLU A 72 -0.07 13.87 -9.35
C GLU A 72 -0.34 14.91 -8.27
N SER A 73 -1.52 14.86 -7.68
CA SER A 73 -1.89 15.77 -6.60
C SER A 73 -0.98 15.62 -5.40
N LEU A 74 -0.63 14.37 -5.06
CA LEU A 74 0.28 14.09 -3.96
C LEU A 74 1.70 14.56 -4.26
N LEU A 75 2.14 14.37 -5.49
CA LEU A 75 3.49 14.75 -5.89
C LEU A 75 3.70 16.25 -5.94
N LYS A 76 2.64 17.01 -6.15
CA LYS A 76 2.74 18.47 -6.21
C LYS A 76 2.85 19.13 -4.84
N LYS A 77 2.67 18.39 -3.82
CA LYS A 77 2.84 18.90 -2.48
C LYS A 77 4.28 18.73 -2.02
#